data_11f185cf7acbd7ed0253326e42cbae13
#
_entry.id   11f185cf7acbd7ed0253326e42cbae13
#
_cell.length_a   1.000
_cell.length_b   1.000
_cell.length_c   1.000
_cell.angle_alpha   90.00
_cell.angle_beta   90.00
_cell.angle_gamma   90.00
#
_symmetry.space_group_name_H-M   'P 1'
#
loop_
_entity.id
_entity.type
_entity.pdbx_description
1 polymer ?
#
loop_
_entity_poly.entity_id
_entity_poly.type
_entity_poly.pdbx_seq_one_letter_code
_entity_poly.pdbx_strand_id
1 'polypeptide(L)'
;KMQNFFIKRIIEHSSAISAANEYEKEIFSGINKESKIEIIRNGVNLKSLVSKQNFKEKYQINSKFILFVGRFSKVKGIETLIYAFNIIKNKLKITDIRLVIMGVDFGYQNEMFGLIKKLDLSEEIIVIKNPPRDDVISAYGESEFLILPSQWELSPLVPLESFAFKRPVISTNSHGIPYTVQNNKNGILVEPENSVQLSAAIAKLLNNSELREKLGLAGYNFVHKECNCISMAKNSLKLYEDILENNQNK
;
A
#
# COMPACT_ATOMS: atom_id res chain seq x y z
N LYS A 1 -26.90 -10.28 7.00
CA LYS A 1 -28.16 -9.51 6.68
C LYS A 1 -28.38 -8.32 7.63
N MET A 2 -28.21 -8.49 8.95
CA MET A 2 -28.41 -7.43 9.96
C MET A 2 -27.38 -6.28 9.85
N GLN A 3 -26.10 -6.60 9.62
CA GLN A 3 -25.03 -5.61 9.44
C GLN A 3 -25.28 -4.66 8.25
N ASN A 4 -25.76 -5.19 7.13
CA ASN A 4 -26.10 -4.39 5.95
C ASN A 4 -27.30 -3.44 6.19
N PHE A 5 -28.23 -3.82 7.06
CA PHE A 5 -29.39 -2.97 7.40
C PHE A 5 -28.97 -1.71 8.17
N PHE A 6 -28.08 -1.85 9.16
CA PHE A 6 -27.60 -0.70 9.93
C PHE A 6 -26.72 0.24 9.09
N ILE A 7 -25.80 -0.32 8.29
CA ILE A 7 -24.96 0.48 7.38
C ILE A 7 -25.82 1.26 6.40
N LYS A 8 -26.82 0.63 5.80
CA LYS A 8 -27.76 1.28 4.90
C LYS A 8 -28.47 2.46 5.57
N ARG A 9 -29.01 2.27 6.78
CA ARG A 9 -29.67 3.36 7.53
C ARG A 9 -28.75 4.51 7.88
N ILE A 10 -27.50 4.23 8.26
CA ILE A 10 -26.51 5.29 8.52
C ILE A 10 -26.27 6.11 7.25
N ILE A 11 -26.05 5.45 6.12
CA ILE A 11 -25.83 6.10 4.84
C ILE A 11 -27.05 6.94 4.41
N GLU A 12 -28.26 6.40 4.53
CA GLU A 12 -29.51 7.06 4.17
C GLU A 12 -29.81 8.32 5.01
N HIS A 13 -29.33 8.36 6.27
CA HIS A 13 -29.59 9.48 7.19
C HIS A 13 -28.37 10.40 7.37
N SER A 14 -27.28 10.17 6.64
CA SER A 14 -26.11 11.03 6.70
C SER A 14 -26.29 12.26 5.84
N SER A 15 -25.95 13.45 6.37
CA SER A 15 -25.96 14.71 5.62
C SER A 15 -24.97 14.71 4.45
N ALA A 16 -23.85 14.01 4.61
CA ALA A 16 -22.89 13.71 3.56
C ALA A 16 -22.03 12.49 3.94
N ILE A 17 -21.33 11.93 2.96
CA ILE A 17 -20.42 10.79 3.11
C ILE A 17 -19.06 11.17 2.55
N SER A 18 -18.00 10.88 3.30
CA SER A 18 -16.62 10.96 2.80
C SER A 18 -16.20 9.59 2.29
N ALA A 19 -15.82 9.51 1.02
CA ALA A 19 -15.21 8.34 0.40
C ALA A 19 -13.71 8.60 0.17
N ALA A 20 -12.85 7.61 0.41
CA ALA A 20 -11.41 7.79 0.23
C ALA A 20 -10.98 7.75 -1.26
N ASN A 21 -11.82 7.20 -2.13
CA ASN A 21 -11.60 7.13 -3.57
C ASN A 21 -12.91 6.86 -4.33
N GLU A 22 -12.81 6.81 -5.64
CA GLU A 22 -13.93 6.59 -6.56
C GLU A 22 -14.57 5.21 -6.35
N TYR A 23 -13.80 4.18 -6.02
CA TYR A 23 -14.32 2.83 -5.73
C TYR A 23 -15.26 2.84 -4.50
N GLU A 24 -14.86 3.47 -3.41
CA GLU A 24 -15.73 3.64 -2.23
C GLU A 24 -16.96 4.48 -2.56
N LYS A 25 -16.78 5.55 -3.35
CA LYS A 25 -17.90 6.39 -3.81
C LYS A 25 -18.94 5.58 -4.58
N GLU A 26 -18.52 4.70 -5.47
CA GLU A 26 -19.43 3.80 -6.21
C GLU A 26 -20.20 2.86 -5.27
N ILE A 27 -19.51 2.27 -4.26
CA ILE A 27 -20.17 1.43 -3.26
C ILE A 27 -21.25 2.20 -2.51
N PHE A 28 -20.96 3.39 -2.01
CA PHE A 28 -21.91 4.21 -1.26
C PHE A 28 -23.08 4.71 -2.14
N SER A 29 -22.79 5.13 -3.37
CA SER A 29 -23.81 5.52 -4.35
C SER A 29 -24.74 4.36 -4.73
N GLY A 30 -24.25 3.13 -4.70
CA GLY A 30 -25.07 1.93 -4.90
C GLY A 30 -26.05 1.66 -3.76
N ILE A 31 -25.79 2.22 -2.56
CA ILE A 31 -26.67 2.08 -1.40
C ILE A 31 -27.72 3.22 -1.37
N ASN A 32 -27.28 4.46 -1.57
CA ASN A 32 -28.17 5.62 -1.65
C ASN A 32 -27.67 6.62 -2.71
N LYS A 33 -28.43 6.74 -3.81
CA LYS A 33 -28.08 7.63 -4.94
C LYS A 33 -28.23 9.12 -4.63
N GLU A 34 -29.02 9.48 -3.63
CA GLU A 34 -29.32 10.87 -3.25
C GLU A 34 -28.30 11.44 -2.25
N SER A 35 -27.46 10.59 -1.64
CA SER A 35 -26.46 11.04 -0.68
C SER A 35 -25.41 11.92 -1.34
N LYS A 36 -25.07 13.05 -0.72
CA LYS A 36 -23.90 13.84 -1.08
C LYS A 36 -22.64 13.01 -0.71
N ILE A 37 -21.85 12.60 -1.70
CA ILE A 37 -20.62 11.83 -1.49
C ILE A 37 -19.44 12.62 -2.04
N GLU A 38 -18.53 13.02 -1.16
CA GLU A 38 -17.30 13.72 -1.51
C GLU A 38 -16.09 12.80 -1.39
N ILE A 39 -15.16 12.91 -2.35
CA ILE A 39 -13.90 12.14 -2.30
C ILE A 39 -12.90 12.94 -1.48
N ILE A 40 -12.53 12.38 -0.33
CA ILE A 40 -11.49 12.90 0.55
C ILE A 40 -10.43 11.83 0.70
N ARG A 41 -9.35 11.95 -0.10
CA ARG A 41 -8.28 10.96 -0.11
C ARG A 41 -7.61 10.84 1.25
N ASN A 42 -7.24 9.63 1.64
CA ASN A 42 -6.41 9.41 2.82
C ASN A 42 -5.08 10.15 2.67
N GLY A 43 -4.61 10.73 3.76
CA GLY A 43 -3.37 11.49 3.80
C GLY A 43 -2.39 10.99 4.84
N VAL A 44 -1.10 11.02 4.51
CA VAL A 44 -0.01 10.71 5.45
C VAL A 44 0.60 11.99 6.03
N ASN A 45 1.08 11.91 7.27
CA ASN A 45 1.81 13.01 7.90
C ASN A 45 3.28 12.99 7.43
N LEU A 46 3.58 13.77 6.41
CA LEU A 46 4.91 13.85 5.82
C LEU A 46 5.99 14.29 6.79
N LYS A 47 5.65 15.12 7.81
CA LYS A 47 6.59 15.58 8.83
C LYS A 47 7.04 14.45 9.76
N SER A 48 6.23 13.43 9.94
CA SER A 48 6.57 12.25 10.75
C SER A 48 7.31 11.17 9.97
N LEU A 49 7.36 11.26 8.63
CA LEU A 49 8.04 10.31 7.77
C LEU A 49 9.50 10.74 7.51
N VAL A 50 10.29 10.77 8.57
CA VAL A 50 11.72 11.11 8.50
C VAL A 50 12.52 9.92 9.03
N SER A 51 13.39 9.35 8.19
CA SER A 51 14.30 8.28 8.61
C SER A 51 15.28 8.81 9.65
N LYS A 52 15.36 8.13 10.79
CA LYS A 52 16.20 8.53 11.94
C LYS A 52 17.36 7.58 12.18
N GLN A 53 17.41 6.46 11.47
CA GLN A 53 18.39 5.39 11.70
C GLN A 53 18.75 4.70 10.39
N ASN A 54 19.91 4.04 10.40
CA ASN A 54 20.36 3.19 9.30
C ASN A 54 19.72 1.80 9.45
N PHE A 55 18.70 1.52 8.64
CA PHE A 55 17.97 0.26 8.67
C PHE A 55 18.85 -0.94 8.29
N LYS A 56 19.63 -0.79 7.21
CA LYS A 56 20.52 -1.86 6.74
C LYS A 56 21.55 -2.26 7.78
N GLU A 57 22.15 -1.28 8.43
CA GLU A 57 23.14 -1.51 9.49
C GLU A 57 22.51 -2.26 10.67
N LYS A 58 21.37 -1.79 11.16
CA LYS A 58 20.65 -2.41 12.29
C LYS A 58 20.32 -3.88 12.03
N TYR A 59 19.88 -4.22 10.83
CA TYR A 59 19.44 -5.55 10.45
C TYR A 59 20.51 -6.34 9.67
N GLN A 60 21.75 -5.84 9.58
CA GLN A 60 22.91 -6.46 8.92
C GLN A 60 22.62 -6.84 7.46
N ILE A 61 21.93 -5.97 6.74
CA ILE A 61 21.55 -6.18 5.34
C ILE A 61 22.63 -5.58 4.42
N ASN A 62 23.51 -6.41 3.91
CA ASN A 62 24.64 -5.97 3.08
C ASN A 62 24.32 -5.88 1.58
N SER A 63 23.08 -6.11 1.18
CA SER A 63 22.61 -6.11 -0.21
C SER A 63 21.52 -5.07 -0.45
N LYS A 64 21.08 -4.93 -1.69
CA LYS A 64 19.81 -4.29 -2.01
C LYS A 64 18.65 -5.09 -1.45
N PHE A 65 17.53 -4.44 -1.17
CA PHE A 65 16.33 -5.15 -0.75
C PHE A 65 15.05 -4.51 -1.30
N ILE A 66 14.06 -5.37 -1.51
CA ILE A 66 12.67 -5.00 -1.79
C ILE A 66 11.85 -5.19 -0.52
N LEU A 67 10.82 -4.38 -0.32
CA LEU A 67 10.13 -4.27 0.95
C LEU A 67 8.65 -4.65 0.84
N PHE A 68 8.17 -5.43 1.80
CA PHE A 68 6.75 -5.59 2.11
C PHE A 68 6.49 -5.06 3.52
N VAL A 69 5.44 -4.28 3.70
CA VAL A 69 4.95 -3.82 5.01
C VAL A 69 3.46 -4.10 5.13
N GLY A 70 3.05 -4.83 6.16
CA GLY A 70 1.64 -5.12 6.38
C GLY A 70 1.38 -6.22 7.39
N ARG A 71 0.12 -6.44 7.72
CA ARG A 71 -0.30 -7.56 8.56
C ARG A 71 -0.01 -8.88 7.88
N PHE A 72 0.48 -9.87 8.62
CA PHE A 72 0.66 -11.23 8.10
C PHE A 72 -0.70 -11.92 8.06
N SER A 73 -1.39 -11.78 6.94
CA SER A 73 -2.69 -12.38 6.68
C SER A 73 -2.79 -12.78 5.20
N LYS A 74 -3.63 -13.76 4.89
CA LYS A 74 -3.81 -14.28 3.52
C LYS A 74 -4.17 -13.18 2.53
N VAL A 75 -5.08 -12.29 2.90
CA VAL A 75 -5.56 -11.20 2.04
C VAL A 75 -4.45 -10.22 1.61
N LYS A 76 -3.32 -10.20 2.32
CA LYS A 76 -2.16 -9.36 1.97
C LYS A 76 -1.26 -9.95 0.87
N GLY A 77 -1.56 -11.17 0.39
CA GLY A 77 -0.90 -11.78 -0.76
C GLY A 77 0.57 -12.14 -0.53
N ILE A 78 0.99 -12.34 0.74
CA ILE A 78 2.39 -12.67 1.08
C ILE A 78 2.81 -13.98 0.42
N GLU A 79 1.91 -14.94 0.29
CA GLU A 79 2.14 -16.20 -0.42
C GLU A 79 2.56 -15.96 -1.87
N THR A 80 1.78 -15.13 -2.58
CA THR A 80 2.06 -14.73 -3.97
C THR A 80 3.42 -14.05 -4.08
N LEU A 81 3.78 -13.20 -3.11
CA LEU A 81 5.07 -12.53 -3.06
C LEU A 81 6.23 -13.53 -2.90
N ILE A 82 6.10 -14.50 -1.99
CA ILE A 82 7.14 -15.51 -1.77
C ILE A 82 7.33 -16.37 -3.02
N TYR A 83 6.25 -16.79 -3.69
CA TYR A 83 6.35 -17.51 -4.97
C TYR A 83 6.98 -16.64 -6.07
N ALA A 84 6.61 -15.37 -6.17
CA ALA A 84 7.24 -14.45 -7.13
C ALA A 84 8.74 -14.28 -6.84
N PHE A 85 9.11 -14.16 -5.58
CA PHE A 85 10.50 -14.04 -5.18
C PHE A 85 11.31 -15.32 -5.44
N ASN A 86 10.69 -16.50 -5.26
CA ASN A 86 11.28 -17.78 -5.69
C ASN A 86 11.57 -17.83 -7.20
N ILE A 87 10.68 -17.27 -8.03
CA ILE A 87 10.93 -17.15 -9.48
C ILE A 87 12.12 -16.22 -9.75
N ILE A 88 12.23 -15.10 -9.07
CA ILE A 88 13.36 -14.16 -9.16
C ILE A 88 14.68 -14.86 -8.86
N LYS A 89 14.76 -15.59 -7.76
CA LYS A 89 15.99 -16.25 -7.32
C LYS A 89 16.36 -17.47 -8.18
N ASN A 90 15.42 -18.35 -8.39
CA ASN A 90 15.69 -19.67 -8.95
C ASN A 90 15.56 -19.77 -10.47
N LYS A 91 14.64 -19.00 -11.08
CA LYS A 91 14.47 -19.00 -12.54
C LYS A 91 15.19 -17.83 -13.23
N LEU A 92 15.07 -16.62 -12.71
CA LEU A 92 15.68 -15.43 -13.30
C LEU A 92 17.12 -15.20 -12.83
N LYS A 93 17.57 -15.93 -11.81
CA LYS A 93 18.95 -15.90 -11.26
C LYS A 93 19.40 -14.50 -10.79
N ILE A 94 18.46 -13.67 -10.32
CA ILE A 94 18.77 -12.38 -9.72
C ILE A 94 19.06 -12.64 -8.24
N THR A 95 20.34 -12.66 -7.87
CA THR A 95 20.80 -13.11 -6.54
C THR A 95 21.18 -11.98 -5.58
N ASP A 96 21.55 -10.81 -6.10
CA ASP A 96 21.97 -9.63 -5.29
C ASP A 96 20.78 -8.80 -4.80
N ILE A 97 19.78 -9.47 -4.24
CA ILE A 97 18.58 -8.84 -3.68
C ILE A 97 18.03 -9.66 -2.52
N ARG A 98 17.58 -8.99 -1.47
CA ARG A 98 16.84 -9.58 -0.35
C ARG A 98 15.37 -9.16 -0.42
N LEU A 99 14.49 -9.99 0.14
CA LEU A 99 13.13 -9.61 0.43
C LEU A 99 12.97 -9.35 1.93
N VAL A 100 12.58 -8.15 2.30
CA VAL A 100 12.27 -7.80 3.69
C VAL A 100 10.75 -7.77 3.87
N ILE A 101 10.24 -8.58 4.79
CA ILE A 101 8.82 -8.68 5.15
C ILE A 101 8.66 -8.15 6.57
N MET A 102 7.96 -7.02 6.73
CA MET A 102 7.75 -6.38 8.03
C MET A 102 6.27 -6.34 8.40
N GLY A 103 5.95 -6.71 9.65
CA GLY A 103 4.57 -6.59 10.10
C GLY A 103 4.22 -7.33 11.37
N VAL A 104 2.92 -7.44 11.59
CA VAL A 104 2.30 -8.08 12.76
C VAL A 104 1.51 -9.29 12.29
N ASP A 105 1.55 -10.37 13.06
CA ASP A 105 0.81 -11.59 12.73
C ASP A 105 -0.71 -11.41 12.92
N PHE A 106 -1.43 -11.82 11.90
CA PHE A 106 -2.89 -11.93 11.87
C PHE A 106 -3.31 -13.33 11.37
N GLY A 107 -2.62 -14.36 11.89
CA GLY A 107 -2.95 -15.76 11.67
C GLY A 107 -2.33 -16.36 10.40
N TYR A 108 -1.26 -15.78 9.83
CA TYR A 108 -0.60 -16.31 8.63
C TYR A 108 0.92 -16.56 8.84
N GLN A 109 1.45 -16.27 10.01
CA GLN A 109 2.88 -16.36 10.26
C GLN A 109 3.43 -17.77 10.05
N ASN A 110 2.75 -18.79 10.57
CA ASN A 110 3.24 -20.17 10.52
C ASN A 110 3.29 -20.69 9.08
N GLU A 111 2.24 -20.43 8.28
CA GLU A 111 2.18 -20.78 6.88
C GLU A 111 3.27 -20.06 6.08
N MET A 112 3.47 -18.78 6.35
CA MET A 112 4.53 -17.97 5.73
C MET A 112 5.91 -18.58 5.98
N PHE A 113 6.28 -18.88 7.22
CA PHE A 113 7.57 -19.49 7.55
C PHE A 113 7.70 -20.90 6.96
N GLY A 114 6.63 -21.70 7.00
CA GLY A 114 6.60 -23.01 6.37
C GLY A 114 6.87 -22.95 4.86
N LEU A 115 6.30 -21.94 4.17
CA LEU A 115 6.53 -21.73 2.76
C LEU A 115 7.95 -21.26 2.44
N ILE A 116 8.49 -20.31 3.22
CA ILE A 116 9.87 -19.83 3.07
C ILE A 116 10.84 -21.01 3.18
N LYS A 117 10.68 -21.85 4.20
CA LYS A 117 11.53 -23.05 4.41
C LYS A 117 11.35 -24.07 3.28
N LYS A 118 10.12 -24.34 2.85
CA LYS A 118 9.82 -25.30 1.77
C LYS A 118 10.49 -24.90 0.44
N LEU A 119 10.62 -23.60 0.17
CA LEU A 119 11.22 -23.07 -1.05
C LEU A 119 12.72 -22.77 -0.92
N ASP A 120 13.33 -23.09 0.23
CA ASP A 120 14.75 -22.85 0.52
C ASP A 120 15.14 -21.36 0.35
N LEU A 121 14.32 -20.47 0.92
CA LEU A 121 14.50 -19.01 0.83
C LEU A 121 14.84 -18.36 2.19
N SER A 122 15.24 -19.16 3.18
CA SER A 122 15.47 -18.68 4.55
C SER A 122 16.62 -17.68 4.66
N GLU A 123 17.60 -17.77 3.78
CA GLU A 123 18.75 -16.85 3.75
C GLU A 123 18.46 -15.57 2.95
N GLU A 124 17.45 -15.59 2.07
CA GLU A 124 17.11 -14.49 1.17
C GLU A 124 15.95 -13.64 1.67
N ILE A 125 15.09 -14.18 2.55
CA ILE A 125 13.92 -13.48 3.08
C ILE A 125 14.14 -13.15 4.55
N ILE A 126 14.14 -11.87 4.86
CA ILE A 126 14.26 -11.35 6.22
C ILE A 126 12.86 -10.99 6.72
N VAL A 127 12.42 -11.66 7.79
CA VAL A 127 11.10 -11.39 8.41
C VAL A 127 11.29 -10.64 9.71
N ILE A 128 10.74 -9.43 9.80
CA ILE A 128 10.78 -8.58 11.00
C ILE A 128 9.37 -8.48 11.57
N LYS A 129 9.18 -9.12 12.74
CA LYS A 129 7.89 -9.15 13.44
C LYS A 129 7.77 -7.97 14.40
N ASN A 130 6.56 -7.37 14.45
CA ASN A 130 6.25 -6.25 15.33
C ASN A 130 7.30 -5.12 15.24
N PRO A 131 7.66 -4.65 14.02
CA PRO A 131 8.71 -3.65 13.89
C PRO A 131 8.31 -2.34 14.58
N PRO A 132 9.25 -1.67 15.28
CA PRO A 132 9.07 -0.28 15.69
C PRO A 132 8.74 0.62 14.49
N ARG A 133 7.96 1.67 14.71
CA ARG A 133 7.58 2.59 13.63
C ARG A 133 8.78 3.23 12.93
N ASP A 134 9.81 3.60 13.66
CA ASP A 134 11.02 4.21 13.11
C ASP A 134 11.78 3.23 12.19
N ASP A 135 11.75 1.93 12.48
CA ASP A 135 12.33 0.89 11.61
C ASP A 135 11.57 0.79 10.28
N VAL A 136 10.23 0.82 10.34
CA VAL A 136 9.39 0.81 9.12
C VAL A 136 9.66 2.04 8.26
N ILE A 137 9.77 3.22 8.88
CA ILE A 137 10.08 4.48 8.20
C ILE A 137 11.46 4.40 7.53
N SER A 138 12.47 3.90 8.24
CA SER A 138 13.82 3.77 7.71
C SER A 138 13.91 2.73 6.59
N ALA A 139 13.14 1.63 6.70
CA ALA A 139 13.06 0.62 5.65
C ALA A 139 12.50 1.18 4.34
N TYR A 140 11.48 2.06 4.38
CA TYR A 140 11.02 2.75 3.16
C TYR A 140 12.16 3.53 2.50
N GLY A 141 12.93 4.29 3.29
CA GLY A 141 14.02 5.12 2.78
C GLY A 141 15.15 4.34 2.11
N GLU A 142 15.42 3.11 2.54
CA GLU A 142 16.55 2.31 2.10
C GLU A 142 16.20 1.17 1.14
N SER A 143 14.89 0.87 0.96
CA SER A 143 14.43 -0.15 0.01
C SER A 143 14.56 0.33 -1.45
N GLU A 144 14.66 -0.61 -2.39
CA GLU A 144 14.57 -0.27 -3.83
C GLU A 144 13.15 0.15 -4.22
N PHE A 145 12.15 -0.57 -3.72
CA PHE A 145 10.72 -0.29 -3.89
C PHE A 145 9.87 -1.13 -2.93
N LEU A 146 8.60 -0.74 -2.81
CA LEU A 146 7.60 -1.45 -2.02
C LEU A 146 6.81 -2.43 -2.89
N ILE A 147 6.43 -3.57 -2.31
CA ILE A 147 5.49 -4.52 -2.90
C ILE A 147 4.31 -4.69 -1.96
N LEU A 148 3.09 -4.43 -2.44
CA LEU A 148 1.84 -4.66 -1.72
C LEU A 148 0.91 -5.53 -2.58
N PRO A 149 1.07 -6.86 -2.59
CA PRO A 149 0.35 -7.77 -3.49
C PRO A 149 -1.00 -8.18 -2.92
N SER A 150 -1.66 -7.27 -2.22
CA SER A 150 -2.93 -7.52 -1.53
C SER A 150 -4.03 -7.93 -2.50
N GLN A 151 -4.83 -8.91 -2.10
CA GLN A 151 -6.01 -9.33 -2.84
C GLN A 151 -7.15 -8.30 -2.70
N TRP A 152 -7.17 -7.56 -1.60
CA TRP A 152 -8.22 -6.61 -1.28
C TRP A 152 -7.69 -5.46 -0.40
N GLU A 153 -7.94 -4.22 -0.84
CA GLU A 153 -7.73 -2.98 -0.09
C GLU A 153 -8.74 -1.93 -0.53
N LEU A 154 -9.16 -1.08 0.36
CA LEU A 154 -9.98 0.09 0.01
C LEU A 154 -9.10 1.30 -0.33
N SER A 155 -8.30 1.75 0.63
CA SER A 155 -7.42 2.91 0.45
C SER A 155 -6.15 2.73 1.30
N PRO A 156 -5.17 1.95 0.80
CA PRO A 156 -3.99 1.58 1.58
C PRO A 156 -3.06 2.78 1.83
N LEU A 157 -2.61 2.94 3.08
CA LEU A 157 -1.66 3.99 3.47
C LEU A 157 -0.19 3.63 3.15
N VAL A 158 0.13 2.35 3.18
CA VAL A 158 1.49 1.83 2.97
C VAL A 158 2.13 2.29 1.65
N PRO A 159 1.42 2.31 0.50
CA PRO A 159 1.93 2.93 -0.73
C PRO A 159 2.22 4.42 -0.58
N LEU A 160 1.36 5.18 0.11
CA LEU A 160 1.56 6.62 0.32
C LEU A 160 2.82 6.90 1.15
N GLU A 161 3.08 6.07 2.15
CA GLU A 161 4.31 6.15 2.95
C GLU A 161 5.56 5.85 2.11
N SER A 162 5.51 4.82 1.25
CA SER A 162 6.59 4.50 0.31
C SER A 162 6.87 5.64 -0.67
N PHE A 163 5.83 6.24 -1.22
CA PHE A 163 5.93 7.39 -2.12
C PHE A 163 6.58 8.61 -1.47
N ALA A 164 6.36 8.85 -0.18
CA ALA A 164 7.02 9.92 0.55
C ALA A 164 8.56 9.81 0.54
N PHE A 165 9.10 8.60 0.33
CA PHE A 165 10.53 8.32 0.16
C PHE A 165 10.96 8.16 -1.29
N LYS A 166 10.14 8.57 -2.26
CA LYS A 166 10.38 8.38 -3.70
C LYS A 166 10.59 6.91 -4.08
N ARG A 167 9.96 5.98 -3.37
CA ARG A 167 10.02 4.55 -3.69
C ARG A 167 8.75 4.17 -4.44
N PRO A 168 8.87 3.66 -5.68
CA PRO A 168 7.71 3.20 -6.43
C PRO A 168 7.09 1.96 -5.77
N VAL A 169 5.88 1.63 -6.18
CA VAL A 169 5.11 0.52 -5.62
C VAL A 169 4.72 -0.47 -6.71
N ILE A 170 4.93 -1.76 -6.44
CA ILE A 170 4.25 -2.82 -7.19
C ILE A 170 3.05 -3.27 -6.36
N SER A 171 1.86 -3.27 -6.94
CA SER A 171 0.65 -3.70 -6.26
C SER A 171 -0.30 -4.44 -7.20
N THR A 172 -1.49 -4.73 -6.76
CA THR A 172 -2.49 -5.46 -7.54
C THR A 172 -3.53 -4.53 -8.13
N ASN A 173 -4.09 -4.92 -9.27
CA ASN A 173 -5.21 -4.25 -9.91
C ASN A 173 -6.54 -4.69 -9.25
N SER A 174 -6.71 -4.33 -7.97
CA SER A 174 -7.82 -4.81 -7.16
C SER A 174 -8.47 -3.68 -6.35
N HIS A 175 -9.80 -3.61 -6.38
CA HIS A 175 -10.63 -2.72 -5.54
C HIS A 175 -10.16 -1.26 -5.55
N GLY A 176 -9.81 -0.70 -4.38
CA GLY A 176 -9.38 0.70 -4.27
C GLY A 176 -7.90 0.94 -4.56
N ILE A 177 -7.09 -0.10 -4.79
CA ILE A 177 -5.63 0.03 -5.02
C ILE A 177 -5.30 0.90 -6.23
N PRO A 178 -5.96 0.77 -7.42
CA PRO A 178 -5.64 1.56 -8.61
C PRO A 178 -5.80 3.08 -8.44
N TYR A 179 -6.58 3.51 -7.45
CA TYR A 179 -6.75 4.93 -7.14
C TYR A 179 -5.59 5.52 -6.31
N THR A 180 -4.77 4.66 -5.71
CA THR A 180 -3.55 5.05 -5.00
C THR A 180 -2.30 4.73 -5.82
N VAL A 181 -2.20 3.50 -6.33
CA VAL A 181 -1.11 3.04 -7.19
C VAL A 181 -1.59 3.06 -8.64
N GLN A 182 -1.15 4.04 -9.40
CA GLN A 182 -1.54 4.24 -10.81
C GLN A 182 -0.54 3.55 -11.73
N ASN A 183 -1.03 2.57 -12.52
CA ASN A 183 -0.17 1.75 -13.36
C ASN A 183 0.68 2.57 -14.34
N ASN A 184 1.98 2.29 -14.39
CA ASN A 184 2.99 2.97 -15.19
C ASN A 184 3.15 4.49 -14.92
N LYS A 185 2.52 5.03 -13.87
CA LYS A 185 2.63 6.44 -13.48
C LYS A 185 3.42 6.60 -12.18
N ASN A 186 3.00 5.96 -11.09
CA ASN A 186 3.70 5.96 -9.80
C ASN A 186 4.01 4.54 -9.29
N GLY A 187 3.64 3.52 -10.04
CA GLY A 187 3.88 2.11 -9.71
C GLY A 187 3.53 1.19 -10.87
N ILE A 188 3.54 -0.11 -10.60
CA ILE A 188 3.14 -1.16 -11.52
C ILE A 188 2.00 -1.95 -10.88
N LEU A 189 0.93 -2.19 -11.63
CA LEU A 189 -0.16 -3.05 -11.21
C LEU A 189 -0.08 -4.41 -11.92
N VAL A 190 -0.34 -5.45 -11.15
CA VAL A 190 -0.43 -6.84 -11.61
C VAL A 190 -1.76 -7.44 -11.18
N GLU A 191 -2.18 -8.55 -11.79
CA GLU A 191 -3.37 -9.25 -11.33
C GLU A 191 -3.16 -9.87 -9.94
N PRO A 192 -4.17 -9.85 -9.06
CA PRO A 192 -4.11 -10.53 -7.78
C PRO A 192 -3.73 -12.01 -7.94
N GLU A 193 -3.03 -12.56 -6.95
CA GLU A 193 -2.60 -13.97 -6.89
C GLU A 193 -1.73 -14.45 -8.08
N ASN A 194 -1.24 -13.54 -8.92
CA ASN A 194 -0.39 -13.86 -10.08
C ASN A 194 1.09 -13.66 -9.77
N SER A 195 1.74 -14.70 -9.24
CA SER A 195 3.17 -14.66 -8.91
C SER A 195 4.08 -14.51 -10.13
N VAL A 196 3.65 -14.94 -11.32
CA VAL A 196 4.42 -14.80 -12.57
C VAL A 196 4.44 -13.33 -13.01
N GLN A 197 3.28 -12.66 -13.07
CA GLN A 197 3.24 -11.23 -13.38
C GLN A 197 3.99 -10.41 -12.33
N LEU A 198 3.83 -10.76 -11.05
CA LEU A 198 4.53 -10.08 -9.96
C LEU A 198 6.05 -10.22 -10.09
N SER A 199 6.55 -11.41 -10.40
CA SER A 199 8.00 -11.64 -10.61
C SER A 199 8.53 -10.84 -11.81
N ALA A 200 7.78 -10.77 -12.90
CA ALA A 200 8.14 -9.97 -14.08
C ALA A 200 8.19 -8.46 -13.75
N ALA A 201 7.22 -7.95 -12.97
CA ALA A 201 7.20 -6.56 -12.52
C ALA A 201 8.39 -6.25 -11.58
N ILE A 202 8.72 -7.16 -10.66
CA ILE A 202 9.91 -7.06 -9.78
C ILE A 202 11.17 -7.00 -10.62
N ALA A 203 11.38 -7.95 -11.55
CA ALA A 203 12.55 -8.00 -12.41
C ALA A 203 12.67 -6.71 -13.26
N LYS A 204 11.56 -6.20 -13.81
CA LYS A 204 11.52 -4.96 -14.56
C LYS A 204 12.03 -3.77 -13.75
N LEU A 205 11.59 -3.61 -12.51
CA LEU A 205 12.06 -2.52 -11.65
C LEU A 205 13.50 -2.75 -11.16
N LEU A 206 13.92 -3.97 -10.87
CA LEU A 206 15.30 -4.25 -10.47
C LEU A 206 16.31 -3.89 -11.55
N ASN A 207 15.97 -4.19 -12.83
CA ASN A 207 16.85 -3.98 -13.97
C ASN A 207 16.77 -2.57 -14.60
N ASN A 208 15.88 -1.70 -14.10
CA ASN A 208 15.69 -0.36 -14.68
C ASN A 208 15.61 0.71 -13.58
N SER A 209 16.77 1.27 -13.23
CA SER A 209 16.88 2.35 -12.22
C SER A 209 16.17 3.63 -12.64
N GLU A 210 16.25 4.00 -13.90
CA GLU A 210 15.58 5.20 -14.45
C GLU A 210 14.06 5.10 -14.30
N LEU A 211 13.49 3.92 -14.61
CA LEU A 211 12.06 3.67 -14.39
C LEU A 211 11.69 3.75 -12.90
N ARG A 212 12.52 3.18 -12.01
CA ARG A 212 12.30 3.29 -10.56
C ARG A 212 12.25 4.73 -10.10
N GLU A 213 13.23 5.53 -10.51
CA GLU A 213 13.32 6.95 -10.16
C GLU A 213 12.13 7.74 -10.69
N LYS A 214 11.77 7.54 -11.96
CA LYS A 214 10.62 8.19 -12.62
C LYS A 214 9.32 7.90 -11.87
N LEU A 215 9.03 6.63 -11.62
CA LEU A 215 7.80 6.22 -10.92
C LEU A 215 7.80 6.69 -9.45
N GLY A 216 8.94 6.59 -8.78
CA GLY A 216 9.09 7.05 -7.40
C GLY A 216 8.89 8.56 -7.26
N LEU A 217 9.44 9.36 -8.17
CA LEU A 217 9.24 10.81 -8.19
C LEU A 217 7.78 11.18 -8.46
N ALA A 218 7.11 10.47 -9.36
CA ALA A 218 5.69 10.70 -9.62
C ALA A 218 4.84 10.36 -8.39
N GLY A 219 5.15 9.28 -7.66
CA GLY A 219 4.52 8.93 -6.40
C GLY A 219 4.75 9.99 -5.31
N TYR A 220 5.98 10.49 -5.19
CA TYR A 220 6.32 11.57 -4.28
C TYR A 220 5.50 12.84 -4.54
N ASN A 221 5.40 13.27 -5.79
CA ASN A 221 4.60 14.43 -6.17
C ASN A 221 3.10 14.22 -5.88
N PHE A 222 2.59 13.03 -6.13
CA PHE A 222 1.20 12.67 -5.84
C PHE A 222 0.89 12.78 -4.34
N VAL A 223 1.72 12.21 -3.48
CA VAL A 223 1.53 12.26 -2.04
C VAL A 223 1.61 13.68 -1.51
N HIS A 224 2.61 14.47 -1.97
CA HIS A 224 2.78 15.84 -1.50
C HIS A 224 1.63 16.76 -1.92
N LYS A 225 1.06 16.53 -3.08
CA LYS A 225 -0.02 17.35 -3.63
C LYS A 225 -1.40 16.92 -3.11
N GLU A 226 -1.69 15.63 -3.11
CA GLU A 226 -3.07 15.13 -3.00
C GLU A 226 -3.33 14.28 -1.74
N CYS A 227 -2.31 13.56 -1.24
CA CYS A 227 -2.49 12.52 -0.22
C CYS A 227 -1.68 12.81 1.07
N ASN A 228 -1.59 14.06 1.48
CA ASN A 228 -1.01 14.45 2.76
C ASN A 228 -2.11 14.85 3.76
N CYS A 229 -1.79 14.80 5.05
CA CYS A 229 -2.74 15.08 6.13
C CYS A 229 -3.32 16.51 6.09
N ILE A 230 -2.59 17.50 5.55
CA ILE A 230 -3.06 18.88 5.43
C ILE A 230 -4.14 18.97 4.35
N SER A 231 -3.92 18.36 3.19
CA SER A 231 -4.92 18.31 2.11
C SER A 231 -6.18 17.57 2.56
N MET A 232 -6.03 16.44 3.25
CA MET A 232 -7.15 15.68 3.82
C MET A 232 -7.95 16.54 4.82
N ALA A 233 -7.28 17.21 5.75
CA ALA A 233 -7.94 18.06 6.74
C ALA A 233 -8.68 19.26 6.10
N LYS A 234 -8.08 19.92 5.11
CA LYS A 234 -8.72 21.03 4.38
C LYS A 234 -9.98 20.57 3.65
N ASN A 235 -9.93 19.44 2.97
CA ASN A 235 -11.09 18.91 2.24
C ASN A 235 -12.20 18.46 3.22
N SER A 236 -11.84 17.89 4.37
CA SER A 236 -12.80 17.54 5.42
C SER A 236 -13.48 18.78 6.01
N LEU A 237 -12.68 19.83 6.31
CA LEU A 237 -13.23 21.08 6.84
C LEU A 237 -14.22 21.72 5.83
N LYS A 238 -13.83 21.79 4.57
CA LYS A 238 -14.71 22.30 3.51
C LYS A 238 -16.02 21.52 3.43
N LEU A 239 -15.98 20.20 3.52
CA LEU A 239 -17.21 19.40 3.52
C LEU A 239 -18.10 19.73 4.72
N TYR A 240 -17.54 19.97 5.90
CA TYR A 240 -18.32 20.35 7.09
C TYR A 240 -18.93 21.74 6.93
N GLU A 241 -18.19 22.72 6.43
CA GLU A 241 -18.66 24.07 6.15
C GLU A 241 -19.84 24.04 5.16
N ASP A 242 -19.70 23.34 4.05
CA ASP A 242 -20.76 23.16 3.04
C ASP A 242 -22.05 22.55 3.62
N ILE A 243 -21.94 21.62 4.57
CA ILE A 243 -23.10 20.99 5.22
C ILE A 243 -23.79 21.98 6.17
N LEU A 244 -23.03 22.74 6.94
CA LEU A 244 -23.57 23.71 7.91
C LEU A 244 -24.30 24.86 7.20
N GLU A 245 -23.72 25.40 6.13
CA GLU A 245 -24.35 26.45 5.32
C GLU A 245 -25.66 25.97 4.70
N ASN A 246 -25.71 24.77 4.16
CA ASN A 246 -26.94 24.19 3.57
C ASN A 246 -28.03 23.91 4.60
N ASN A 247 -27.69 23.69 5.87
CA ASN A 247 -28.65 23.47 6.95
C ASN A 247 -29.20 24.81 7.53
N GLN A 248 -28.46 25.92 7.41
CA GLN A 248 -28.93 27.26 7.84
C GLN A 248 -29.90 27.89 6.83
N ASN A 249 -29.89 27.40 5.58
CA ASN A 249 -30.73 27.89 4.51
C ASN A 249 -32.04 27.07 4.31
N LYS A 250 -32.30 26.11 5.18
CA LYS A 250 -33.55 25.32 5.24
C LYS A 250 -34.36 25.70 6.46
#